data_4308e058d0cf24f66138abbde6953bff
#
_entry.id   4308e058d0cf24f66138abbde6953bff
#
_cell.length_a   1.000
_cell.length_b   1.000
_cell.length_c   1.000
_cell.angle_alpha   90.00
_cell.angle_beta   90.00
_cell.angle_gamma   90.00
#
_symmetry.space_group_name_H-M   'P 1'
#
loop_
_entity.id
_entity.type
_entity.pdbx_description
1 polymer ?
#
loop_
_entity_poly.entity_id
_entity_poly.type
_entity_poly.pdbx_seq_one_letter_code
_entity_poly.pdbx_strand_id
1 'polypeptide(L)'
;MSKNKTKLNLNRRNFLTGTAALAGAAATASFVPISIANANHSPLNENTKGLPDFISWKDRSALIVHSNKGIETHRSAIGESLITPNRNVYIRNNMPTMTDDQIGNRKNWKVSIEGVKNPKTFTLAQLQKLGHTTMATILQCSGNGRGFFKHKPRGSQWKTGAAACIFWTGVPMKTVVDACGGISGDSVYMTSEGVDHVPTGLDPKKAMIARSVPKKVYKDAMLAWEMNGVPVPNSHGGPLRMITPGYFGINNVKHLGKVAFTSQESSVKYMKKSYDSKIS
;
A
#
# COMPACT_ATOMS: atom_id res chain seq x y z
N MET A 1 6.48 -54.98 -34.12
CA MET A 1 5.76 -54.38 -32.96
C MET A 1 6.45 -53.10 -32.57
N SER A 2 6.01 -51.98 -33.15
CA SER A 2 6.54 -50.65 -32.90
C SER A 2 5.59 -49.88 -32.00
N LYS A 3 6.05 -49.44 -30.80
CA LYS A 3 5.28 -48.65 -29.86
C LYS A 3 5.53 -47.18 -30.17
N ASN A 4 4.57 -46.54 -30.85
CA ASN A 4 4.51 -45.09 -30.98
C ASN A 4 4.22 -44.43 -29.63
N LYS A 5 5.17 -43.71 -29.05
CA LYS A 5 4.97 -42.79 -27.92
C LYS A 5 4.66 -41.41 -28.46
N THR A 6 3.40 -41.02 -28.47
CA THR A 6 2.97 -39.64 -28.76
C THR A 6 3.36 -38.76 -27.56
N LYS A 7 4.33 -37.88 -27.75
CA LYS A 7 4.65 -36.83 -26.78
C LYS A 7 3.59 -35.71 -26.86
N LEU A 8 2.81 -35.52 -25.82
CA LEU A 8 1.93 -34.35 -25.68
C LEU A 8 2.82 -33.10 -25.47
N ASN A 9 2.79 -32.23 -26.44
CA ASN A 9 3.46 -30.92 -26.36
C ASN A 9 2.48 -29.91 -25.76
N LEU A 10 2.55 -29.73 -24.44
CA LEU A 10 1.74 -28.74 -23.70
C LEU A 10 2.35 -27.35 -23.86
N ASN A 11 1.89 -26.61 -24.87
CA ASN A 11 2.28 -25.23 -25.06
C ASN A 11 1.29 -24.31 -24.32
N ARG A 12 1.77 -23.28 -23.60
CA ARG A 12 0.97 -22.32 -22.80
C ARG A 12 -0.24 -21.71 -23.55
N ARG A 13 -0.20 -21.67 -24.88
CA ARG A 13 -1.30 -21.20 -25.73
C ARG A 13 -2.50 -22.16 -25.76
N ASN A 14 -2.29 -23.45 -25.59
CA ASN A 14 -3.36 -24.45 -25.67
C ASN A 14 -4.15 -24.62 -24.37
N PHE A 15 -3.65 -24.05 -23.27
CA PHE A 15 -4.37 -24.06 -21.99
C PHE A 15 -5.54 -23.04 -21.97
N LEU A 16 -5.43 -21.95 -22.75
CA LEU A 16 -6.45 -20.90 -22.80
C LEU A 16 -7.57 -21.15 -23.84
N THR A 17 -7.40 -22.11 -24.77
CA THR A 17 -8.38 -22.43 -25.80
C THR A 17 -9.22 -23.66 -25.46
N GLY A 18 -8.86 -24.44 -24.43
CA GLY A 18 -9.58 -25.65 -24.02
C GLY A 18 -10.83 -25.43 -23.15
N THR A 19 -11.11 -24.21 -22.71
CA THR A 19 -12.24 -23.88 -21.83
C THR A 19 -13.47 -23.28 -22.53
N ALA A 20 -13.47 -23.21 -23.85
CA ALA A 20 -14.59 -22.61 -24.62
C ALA A 20 -15.61 -23.58 -25.18
N ALA A 21 -15.59 -24.88 -24.83
CA ALA A 21 -16.48 -25.89 -25.39
C ALA A 21 -17.30 -26.68 -24.35
N LEU A 22 -17.78 -26.03 -23.29
CA LEU A 22 -18.79 -26.56 -22.37
C LEU A 22 -19.77 -25.45 -21.94
N ALA A 23 -20.41 -24.81 -22.92
CA ALA A 23 -21.55 -23.93 -22.70
C ALA A 23 -22.82 -24.67 -23.11
N GLY A 24 -23.47 -25.34 -22.16
CA GLY A 24 -24.72 -26.04 -22.42
C GLY A 24 -25.30 -26.78 -21.23
N ALA A 25 -25.18 -26.23 -20.02
CA ALA A 25 -26.03 -26.62 -18.91
C ALA A 25 -26.29 -25.37 -18.06
N ALA A 26 -27.53 -24.90 -18.08
CA ALA A 26 -28.01 -23.84 -17.19
C ALA A 26 -27.95 -24.34 -15.74
N ALA A 27 -26.79 -24.22 -15.10
CA ALA A 27 -26.69 -24.26 -13.67
C ALA A 27 -26.94 -22.84 -13.18
N THR A 28 -28.09 -22.60 -12.54
CA THR A 28 -28.32 -21.44 -11.70
C THR A 28 -27.29 -21.49 -10.57
N ALA A 29 -26.11 -20.96 -10.84
CA ALA A 29 -25.14 -20.66 -9.81
C ALA A 29 -25.78 -19.56 -8.96
N SER A 30 -26.35 -19.94 -7.81
CA SER A 30 -26.68 -19.02 -6.73
C SER A 30 -25.38 -18.30 -6.41
N PHE A 31 -25.25 -17.03 -6.84
CA PHE A 31 -24.23 -16.14 -6.31
C PHE A 31 -24.49 -16.04 -4.82
N VAL A 32 -23.74 -16.82 -4.05
CA VAL A 32 -23.58 -16.54 -2.63
C VAL A 32 -22.83 -15.20 -2.61
N PRO A 33 -23.44 -14.08 -2.20
CA PRO A 33 -22.70 -12.87 -2.00
C PRO A 33 -21.62 -13.21 -0.96
N ILE A 34 -20.34 -13.13 -1.35
CA ILE A 34 -19.27 -13.08 -0.38
C ILE A 34 -19.59 -11.84 0.44
N SER A 35 -20.23 -12.02 1.58
CA SER A 35 -20.37 -10.98 2.58
C SER A 35 -18.94 -10.61 2.94
N ILE A 36 -18.44 -9.52 2.35
CA ILE A 36 -17.27 -8.83 2.83
C ILE A 36 -17.69 -8.33 4.21
N ALA A 37 -17.42 -9.13 5.22
CA ALA A 37 -17.72 -8.79 6.60
C ALA A 37 -17.12 -7.40 6.82
N ASN A 38 -17.98 -6.48 7.20
CA ASN A 38 -17.61 -5.12 7.56
C ASN A 38 -16.52 -5.21 8.65
N ALA A 39 -15.25 -5.15 8.24
CA ALA A 39 -14.11 -5.30 9.12
C ALA A 39 -13.97 -4.13 10.12
N ASN A 40 -14.92 -3.19 10.09
CA ASN A 40 -14.93 -2.02 10.95
C ASN A 40 -15.82 -2.16 12.20
N HIS A 41 -16.52 -3.28 12.39
CA HIS A 41 -17.39 -3.49 13.56
C HIS A 41 -17.27 -4.92 14.10
N SER A 42 -16.03 -5.38 14.33
CA SER A 42 -15.88 -6.46 15.31
C SER A 42 -16.05 -5.85 16.70
N PRO A 43 -16.85 -6.46 17.60
CA PRO A 43 -16.95 -6.01 19.00
C PRO A 43 -15.54 -5.91 19.56
N LEU A 44 -15.29 -4.90 20.40
CA LEU A 44 -14.01 -4.67 21.08
C LEU A 44 -13.55 -6.01 21.65
N ASN A 45 -12.58 -6.64 21.02
CA ASN A 45 -12.10 -7.93 21.44
C ASN A 45 -11.25 -7.72 22.70
N GLU A 46 -11.42 -8.53 23.72
CA GLU A 46 -10.63 -8.50 24.96
C GLU A 46 -9.11 -8.53 24.68
N ASN A 47 -8.70 -9.03 23.51
CA ASN A 47 -7.33 -9.07 23.03
C ASN A 47 -6.73 -7.70 22.63
N THR A 48 -7.50 -6.59 22.62
CA THR A 48 -6.96 -5.25 22.30
C THR A 48 -6.24 -4.60 23.47
N LYS A 49 -6.29 -5.19 24.66
CA LYS A 49 -5.62 -4.68 25.86
C LYS A 49 -4.11 -4.52 25.63
N GLY A 50 -3.63 -3.28 25.78
CA GLY A 50 -2.21 -2.93 25.59
C GLY A 50 -1.82 -2.55 24.15
N LEU A 51 -2.77 -2.47 23.20
CA LEU A 51 -2.54 -1.77 21.96
C LEU A 51 -2.71 -0.25 22.15
N PRO A 52 -1.93 0.58 21.40
CA PRO A 52 -2.23 2.01 21.32
C PRO A 52 -3.63 2.29 20.78
N ASP A 53 -4.32 3.33 21.29
CA ASP A 53 -5.72 3.64 21.00
C ASP A 53 -6.02 3.74 19.50
N PHE A 54 -5.12 4.35 18.71
CA PHE A 54 -5.29 4.52 17.26
C PHE A 54 -5.35 3.20 16.46
N ILE A 55 -5.06 2.06 17.10
CA ILE A 55 -5.13 0.71 16.53
C ILE A 55 -5.84 -0.28 17.46
N SER A 56 -6.64 0.19 18.40
CA SER A 56 -7.41 -0.67 19.33
C SER A 56 -8.32 -1.68 18.63
N TRP A 57 -8.71 -1.37 17.38
CA TRP A 57 -9.52 -2.23 16.50
C TRP A 57 -8.76 -3.46 15.94
N LYS A 58 -7.43 -3.53 16.12
CA LYS A 58 -6.62 -4.64 15.60
C LYS A 58 -6.64 -5.85 16.55
N ASP A 59 -6.28 -7.01 16.00
CA ASP A 59 -6.16 -8.24 16.77
C ASP A 59 -4.87 -8.25 17.61
N ARG A 60 -5.00 -8.05 18.92
CA ARG A 60 -3.85 -8.04 19.84
C ARG A 60 -3.09 -9.36 19.84
N SER A 61 -3.77 -10.49 19.69
CA SER A 61 -3.15 -11.82 19.69
C SER A 61 -2.27 -12.07 18.47
N ALA A 62 -2.59 -11.39 17.35
CA ALA A 62 -1.85 -11.46 16.11
C ALA A 62 -0.64 -10.49 16.04
N LEU A 63 -0.40 -9.69 17.08
CA LEU A 63 0.53 -8.55 17.01
C LEU A 63 1.58 -8.56 18.12
N ILE A 64 2.80 -8.13 17.77
CA ILE A 64 3.93 -7.88 18.66
C ILE A 64 4.18 -6.37 18.72
N VAL A 65 4.02 -5.76 19.89
CA VAL A 65 4.24 -4.31 20.08
C VAL A 65 5.70 -4.05 20.39
N HIS A 66 6.45 -3.43 19.46
CA HIS A 66 7.81 -2.95 19.69
C HIS A 66 7.82 -1.52 20.26
N SER A 67 6.87 -0.71 19.83
CA SER A 67 6.68 0.69 20.27
C SER A 67 5.35 1.21 19.74
N ASN A 68 4.92 2.42 20.16
CA ASN A 68 3.73 3.10 19.62
C ASN A 68 3.81 3.41 18.11
N LYS A 69 4.99 3.23 17.48
CA LYS A 69 5.21 3.49 16.05
C LYS A 69 5.55 2.24 15.25
N GLY A 70 5.77 1.12 15.92
CA GLY A 70 6.21 -0.13 15.31
C GLY A 70 5.54 -1.32 15.95
N ILE A 71 4.56 -1.90 15.26
CA ILE A 71 3.80 -3.07 15.72
C ILE A 71 3.88 -4.11 14.59
N GLU A 72 4.39 -5.29 14.93
CA GLU A 72 4.70 -6.37 14.02
C GLU A 72 3.57 -7.40 13.99
N THR A 73 3.26 -7.97 12.84
CA THR A 73 2.39 -9.14 12.76
C THR A 73 3.11 -10.37 13.30
N HIS A 74 2.49 -11.14 14.18
CA HIS A 74 3.04 -12.40 14.64
C HIS A 74 3.18 -13.38 13.47
N ARG A 75 4.26 -14.17 13.45
CA ARG A 75 4.55 -15.06 12.32
C ARG A 75 3.42 -16.05 12.02
N SER A 76 2.77 -16.59 13.04
CA SER A 76 1.63 -17.51 12.87
C SER A 76 0.48 -16.84 12.11
N ALA A 77 0.18 -15.57 12.43
CA ALA A 77 -0.91 -14.82 11.81
C ALA A 77 -0.65 -14.39 10.36
N ILE A 78 0.61 -14.38 9.89
CA ILE A 78 0.93 -14.12 8.47
C ILE A 78 0.53 -15.32 7.60
N GLY A 79 0.70 -16.54 8.11
CA GLY A 79 0.47 -17.79 7.37
C GLY A 79 -0.99 -18.24 7.29
N GLU A 80 -1.92 -17.57 7.98
CA GLU A 80 -3.31 -17.99 8.07
C GLU A 80 -4.08 -17.81 6.76
N SER A 81 -3.70 -16.86 5.93
CA SER A 81 -4.33 -16.64 4.63
C SER A 81 -3.39 -15.95 3.63
N LEU A 82 -3.69 -16.12 2.32
CA LEU A 82 -2.94 -15.46 1.24
C LEU A 82 -3.01 -13.93 1.37
N ILE A 83 -4.15 -13.39 1.75
CA ILE A 83 -4.35 -11.96 1.98
C ILE A 83 -4.37 -11.70 3.48
N THR A 84 -3.46 -10.87 3.96
CA THR A 84 -3.37 -10.53 5.37
C THR A 84 -4.57 -9.70 5.81
N PRO A 85 -5.41 -10.15 6.75
CA PRO A 85 -6.55 -9.37 7.24
C PRO A 85 -6.11 -8.02 7.80
N ASN A 86 -6.88 -6.95 7.59
CA ASN A 86 -6.52 -5.60 8.03
C ASN A 86 -6.20 -5.53 9.53
N ARG A 87 -6.91 -6.30 10.37
CA ARG A 87 -6.65 -6.38 11.81
C ARG A 87 -5.27 -6.93 12.16
N ASN A 88 -4.65 -7.71 11.25
CA ASN A 88 -3.36 -8.37 11.47
C ASN A 88 -2.20 -7.63 10.77
N VAL A 89 -2.47 -6.73 9.82
CA VAL A 89 -1.40 -6.02 9.11
C VAL A 89 -0.55 -5.18 10.05
N TYR A 90 0.75 -5.31 9.96
CA TYR A 90 1.73 -4.57 10.77
C TYR A 90 1.58 -3.04 10.66
N ILE A 91 2.01 -2.32 11.68
CA ILE A 91 2.06 -0.85 11.71
C ILE A 91 3.51 -0.37 11.74
N ARG A 92 3.83 0.56 10.84
CA ARG A 92 5.07 1.35 10.90
C ARG A 92 4.75 2.80 10.61
N ASN A 93 4.84 3.64 11.62
CA ASN A 93 4.63 5.07 11.53
C ASN A 93 5.90 5.84 11.91
N ASN A 94 6.22 6.89 11.17
CA ASN A 94 7.26 7.86 11.55
C ASN A 94 6.65 9.03 12.34
N MET A 95 5.44 9.44 11.94
CA MET A 95 4.64 10.49 12.57
C MET A 95 3.46 9.88 13.32
N PRO A 96 2.82 10.59 14.23
CA PRO A 96 1.53 10.19 14.80
C PRO A 96 0.51 9.92 13.71
N THR A 97 -0.39 8.96 13.94
CA THR A 97 -1.52 8.72 13.04
C THR A 97 -2.45 9.92 13.05
N MET A 98 -2.87 10.38 11.89
CA MET A 98 -3.88 11.44 11.79
C MET A 98 -5.23 10.96 12.33
N THR A 99 -5.90 11.81 13.09
CA THR A 99 -7.25 11.57 13.61
C THR A 99 -8.30 11.83 12.53
N ASP A 100 -9.53 11.39 12.76
CA ASP A 100 -10.65 11.67 11.85
C ASP A 100 -10.93 13.16 11.76
N ASP A 101 -10.80 13.91 12.85
CA ASP A 101 -10.95 15.38 12.87
C ASP A 101 -9.89 16.08 11.98
N GLN A 102 -8.64 15.60 12.02
CA GLN A 102 -7.57 16.15 11.19
C GLN A 102 -7.76 15.81 9.69
N ILE A 103 -8.37 14.68 9.39
CA ILE A 103 -8.68 14.25 8.02
C ILE A 103 -9.96 14.95 7.51
N GLY A 104 -10.94 15.11 8.36
CA GLY A 104 -12.25 15.65 8.03
C GLY A 104 -13.00 14.78 7.02
N ASN A 105 -13.75 15.40 6.11
CA ASN A 105 -14.46 14.66 5.08
C ASN A 105 -13.48 14.02 4.07
N ARG A 106 -13.35 12.71 4.11
CA ARG A 106 -12.44 11.92 3.27
C ARG A 106 -12.62 12.17 1.76
N LYS A 107 -13.85 12.43 1.29
CA LYS A 107 -14.13 12.74 -0.13
C LYS A 107 -13.50 14.05 -0.58
N ASN A 108 -13.26 14.98 0.35
CA ASN A 108 -12.65 16.29 0.10
C ASN A 108 -11.12 16.26 0.23
N TRP A 109 -10.52 15.12 0.59
CA TRP A 109 -9.06 14.96 0.64
C TRP A 109 -8.43 15.35 -0.69
N LYS A 110 -7.40 16.17 -0.65
CA LYS A 110 -6.78 16.74 -1.84
C LYS A 110 -5.41 16.13 -2.11
N VAL A 111 -5.10 15.93 -3.38
CA VAL A 111 -3.77 15.58 -3.85
C VAL A 111 -3.41 16.43 -5.07
N SER A 112 -2.25 17.08 -5.05
CA SER A 112 -1.72 17.81 -6.21
C SER A 112 -0.90 16.90 -7.10
N ILE A 113 -1.04 17.09 -8.41
CA ILE A 113 -0.27 16.39 -9.44
C ILE A 113 0.54 17.45 -10.20
N GLU A 114 1.86 17.35 -10.10
CA GLU A 114 2.82 18.33 -10.62
C GLU A 114 3.80 17.68 -11.60
N GLY A 115 4.50 18.49 -12.42
CA GLY A 115 5.41 17.97 -13.44
C GLY A 115 4.70 17.26 -14.58
N VAL A 116 3.45 17.62 -14.81
CA VAL A 116 2.59 17.17 -15.91
C VAL A 116 2.19 18.36 -16.78
N LYS A 117 1.68 18.13 -18.00
CA LYS A 117 1.33 19.21 -18.92
C LYS A 117 0.28 20.16 -18.35
N ASN A 118 -0.72 19.62 -17.66
CA ASN A 118 -1.80 20.38 -17.02
C ASN A 118 -1.79 20.05 -15.50
N PRO A 119 -0.96 20.71 -14.68
CA PRO A 119 -0.93 20.49 -13.24
C PRO A 119 -2.30 20.70 -12.62
N LYS A 120 -2.69 19.79 -11.72
CA LYS A 120 -4.05 19.79 -11.17
C LYS A 120 -4.08 19.24 -9.76
N THR A 121 -4.96 19.79 -8.93
CA THR A 121 -5.31 19.25 -7.63
C THR A 121 -6.65 18.51 -7.76
N PHE A 122 -6.66 17.23 -7.39
CA PHE A 122 -7.86 16.41 -7.34
C PHE A 122 -8.34 16.24 -5.91
N THR A 123 -9.65 16.24 -5.71
CA THR A 123 -10.24 15.65 -4.51
C THR A 123 -10.30 14.14 -4.65
N LEU A 124 -10.42 13.40 -3.53
CA LEU A 124 -10.64 11.95 -3.58
C LEU A 124 -11.90 11.60 -4.39
N ALA A 125 -12.97 12.37 -4.24
CA ALA A 125 -14.20 12.18 -5.03
C ALA A 125 -13.98 12.37 -6.54
N GLN A 126 -13.08 13.26 -6.95
CA GLN A 126 -12.72 13.44 -8.36
C GLN A 126 -11.84 12.30 -8.87
N LEU A 127 -10.88 11.81 -8.06
CA LEU A 127 -10.08 10.64 -8.42
C LEU A 127 -10.96 9.39 -8.64
N GLN A 128 -11.94 9.17 -7.78
CA GLN A 128 -12.90 8.05 -7.88
C GLN A 128 -13.68 8.07 -9.19
N LYS A 129 -13.92 9.25 -9.77
CA LYS A 129 -14.61 9.40 -11.07
C LYS A 129 -13.73 9.04 -12.28
N LEU A 130 -12.39 8.97 -12.10
CA LEU A 130 -11.47 8.55 -13.17
C LEU A 130 -11.46 7.03 -13.38
N GLY A 131 -12.22 6.29 -12.57
CA GLY A 131 -12.23 4.83 -12.56
C GLY A 131 -11.33 4.25 -11.48
N HIS A 132 -11.37 2.93 -11.33
CA HIS A 132 -10.56 2.22 -10.35
C HIS A 132 -10.18 0.83 -10.84
N THR A 133 -9.19 0.26 -10.19
CA THR A 133 -8.80 -1.15 -10.31
C THR A 133 -8.38 -1.67 -8.94
N THR A 134 -8.31 -2.97 -8.82
CA THR A 134 -7.80 -3.64 -7.61
C THR A 134 -6.58 -4.45 -7.95
N MET A 135 -5.52 -4.34 -7.12
CA MET A 135 -4.31 -5.14 -7.26
C MET A 135 -3.86 -5.70 -5.93
N ALA A 136 -3.30 -6.91 -5.95
CA ALA A 136 -2.63 -7.49 -4.79
C ALA A 136 -1.16 -7.10 -4.79
N THR A 137 -0.63 -6.63 -3.65
CA THR A 137 0.80 -6.36 -3.50
C THR A 137 1.31 -6.82 -2.14
N ILE A 138 2.61 -7.13 -2.10
CA ILE A 138 3.32 -7.30 -0.83
C ILE A 138 3.76 -5.92 -0.33
N LEU A 139 3.27 -5.54 0.85
CA LEU A 139 3.72 -4.36 1.58
C LEU A 139 4.71 -4.80 2.64
N GLN A 140 5.99 -4.48 2.47
CA GLN A 140 7.06 -4.89 3.38
C GLN A 140 7.88 -3.68 3.85
N CYS A 141 8.19 -3.63 5.14
CA CYS A 141 9.15 -2.66 5.68
C CYS A 141 10.59 -3.07 5.27
N SER A 142 11.41 -2.10 4.84
CA SER A 142 12.82 -2.35 4.51
C SER A 142 13.65 -2.90 5.69
N GLY A 143 13.17 -2.68 6.91
CA GLY A 143 13.80 -3.22 8.11
C GLY A 143 13.29 -4.61 8.53
N ASN A 144 12.43 -5.26 7.76
CA ASN A 144 11.97 -6.62 8.08
C ASN A 144 13.18 -7.57 8.18
N GLY A 145 13.23 -8.36 9.24
CA GLY A 145 14.40 -9.21 9.56
C GLY A 145 15.52 -8.54 10.36
N ARG A 146 15.43 -7.22 10.66
CA ARG A 146 16.48 -6.48 11.41
C ARG A 146 16.81 -7.10 12.76
N GLY A 147 15.83 -7.64 13.46
CA GLY A 147 16.00 -8.26 14.77
C GLY A 147 16.89 -9.50 14.77
N PHE A 148 17.18 -10.10 13.62
CA PHE A 148 18.07 -11.25 13.49
C PHE A 148 19.56 -10.89 13.41
N PHE A 149 19.89 -9.62 13.12
CA PHE A 149 21.28 -9.18 13.11
C PHE A 149 21.86 -9.16 14.53
N LYS A 150 23.02 -9.79 14.73
CA LYS A 150 23.70 -9.85 16.05
C LYS A 150 24.03 -8.47 16.60
N HIS A 151 24.45 -7.52 15.75
CA HIS A 151 24.85 -6.16 16.13
C HIS A 151 23.67 -5.21 16.40
N LYS A 152 22.42 -5.69 16.31
CA LYS A 152 21.21 -4.94 16.65
C LYS A 152 21.17 -3.51 16.06
N PRO A 153 21.16 -3.33 14.74
CA PRO A 153 21.17 -2.02 14.11
C PRO A 153 19.96 -1.18 14.56
N ARG A 154 20.10 0.16 14.55
CA ARG A 154 19.05 1.09 15.03
C ARG A 154 17.73 0.90 14.30
N GLY A 155 16.62 1.11 15.01
CA GLY A 155 15.25 1.03 14.51
C GLY A 155 14.47 -0.12 15.13
N SER A 156 13.21 -0.31 14.70
CA SER A 156 12.38 -1.42 15.19
C SER A 156 13.05 -2.76 14.88
N GLN A 157 13.13 -3.60 15.90
CA GLN A 157 13.78 -4.91 15.80
C GLN A 157 12.82 -5.95 15.24
N TRP A 158 12.32 -5.68 14.04
CA TRP A 158 11.42 -6.58 13.32
C TRP A 158 12.01 -7.98 13.18
N LYS A 159 11.20 -8.98 13.42
CA LYS A 159 11.49 -10.36 13.01
C LYS A 159 11.03 -10.55 11.56
N THR A 160 9.96 -11.29 11.32
CA THR A 160 9.45 -11.58 9.98
C THR A 160 8.14 -10.86 9.65
N GLY A 161 7.52 -10.23 10.65
CA GLY A 161 6.13 -9.79 10.58
C GLY A 161 5.90 -8.38 10.07
N ALA A 162 6.94 -7.66 9.64
CA ALA A 162 6.76 -6.37 8.98
C ALA A 162 6.52 -6.54 7.47
N ALA A 163 5.66 -7.49 7.11
CA ALA A 163 5.23 -7.82 5.74
C ALA A 163 3.75 -8.20 5.74
N ALA A 164 3.04 -7.91 4.66
CA ALA A 164 1.64 -8.26 4.47
C ALA A 164 1.30 -8.32 2.97
N CYS A 165 0.45 -9.26 2.56
CA CYS A 165 -0.16 -9.26 1.23
C CYS A 165 -1.53 -8.58 1.32
N ILE A 166 -1.79 -7.59 0.49
CA ILE A 166 -2.95 -6.70 0.61
C ILE A 166 -3.56 -6.46 -0.76
N PHE A 167 -4.88 -6.50 -0.85
CA PHE A 167 -5.63 -5.95 -1.97
C PHE A 167 -5.78 -4.43 -1.79
N TRP A 168 -5.32 -3.68 -2.76
CA TRP A 168 -5.50 -2.23 -2.83
C TRP A 168 -6.46 -1.88 -3.95
N THR A 169 -7.47 -1.07 -3.67
CA THR A 169 -8.38 -0.51 -4.67
C THR A 169 -8.15 0.99 -4.79
N GLY A 170 -8.00 1.45 -6.03
CA GLY A 170 -7.69 2.85 -6.30
C GLY A 170 -7.58 3.14 -7.80
N VAL A 171 -7.20 4.36 -8.15
CA VAL A 171 -6.97 4.75 -9.53
C VAL A 171 -5.51 4.49 -9.94
N PRO A 172 -5.24 3.86 -11.10
CA PRO A 172 -3.89 3.74 -11.63
C PRO A 172 -3.25 5.12 -11.81
N MET A 173 -1.98 5.28 -11.41
CA MET A 173 -1.27 6.54 -11.56
C MET A 173 -1.17 6.96 -13.04
N LYS A 174 -1.08 5.99 -13.95
CA LYS A 174 -1.13 6.24 -15.39
C LYS A 174 -2.41 6.98 -15.81
N THR A 175 -3.57 6.55 -15.33
CA THR A 175 -4.87 7.21 -15.62
C THR A 175 -4.90 8.65 -15.11
N VAL A 176 -4.32 8.91 -13.93
CA VAL A 176 -4.22 10.27 -13.37
C VAL A 176 -3.31 11.14 -14.22
N VAL A 177 -2.16 10.61 -14.66
CA VAL A 177 -1.22 11.31 -15.54
C VAL A 177 -1.87 11.61 -16.88
N ASP A 178 -2.58 10.67 -17.46
CA ASP A 178 -3.29 10.86 -18.74
C ASP A 178 -4.37 11.97 -18.61
N ALA A 179 -5.12 12.01 -17.50
CA ALA A 179 -6.08 13.06 -17.18
C ALA A 179 -5.45 14.46 -16.99
N CYS A 180 -4.13 14.51 -16.78
CA CYS A 180 -3.32 15.72 -16.72
C CYS A 180 -2.58 16.01 -18.04
N GLY A 181 -2.90 15.32 -19.13
CA GLY A 181 -2.31 15.50 -20.46
C GLY A 181 -0.92 14.89 -20.64
N GLY A 182 -0.48 14.04 -19.71
CA GLY A 182 0.83 13.38 -19.73
C GLY A 182 1.90 14.14 -18.93
N ILE A 183 3.05 13.50 -18.76
CA ILE A 183 4.20 14.07 -18.05
C ILE A 183 4.81 15.20 -18.89
N SER A 184 5.29 16.25 -18.24
CA SER A 184 5.98 17.38 -18.89
C SER A 184 7.47 17.37 -18.59
N GLY A 185 8.27 17.90 -19.54
CA GLY A 185 9.73 18.08 -19.39
C GLY A 185 10.53 16.80 -19.19
N ASP A 186 11.81 16.98 -18.81
CA ASP A 186 12.82 15.91 -18.66
C ASP A 186 12.86 15.34 -17.25
N SER A 187 11.67 15.02 -16.70
CA SER A 187 11.59 14.42 -15.38
C SER A 187 12.16 12.99 -15.40
N VAL A 188 12.86 12.63 -14.33
CA VAL A 188 13.51 11.33 -14.13
C VAL A 188 12.84 10.54 -13.02
N TYR A 189 12.22 11.24 -12.09
CA TYR A 189 11.59 10.67 -10.89
C TYR A 189 10.10 10.96 -10.82
N MET A 190 9.37 10.07 -10.16
CA MET A 190 8.07 10.29 -9.57
C MET A 190 8.26 10.43 -8.06
N THR A 191 7.96 11.60 -7.51
CA THR A 191 8.08 11.91 -6.08
C THR A 191 6.70 11.97 -5.44
N SER A 192 6.49 11.19 -4.39
CA SER A 192 5.25 11.16 -3.61
C SER A 192 5.50 11.78 -2.25
N GLU A 193 4.63 12.72 -1.81
CA GLU A 193 4.74 13.41 -0.54
C GLU A 193 3.48 13.21 0.30
N GLY A 194 3.68 12.84 1.58
CA GLY A 194 2.62 12.78 2.57
C GLY A 194 2.36 14.15 3.21
N VAL A 195 1.13 14.39 3.62
CA VAL A 195 0.72 15.59 4.39
C VAL A 195 0.46 15.23 5.85
N ASP A 196 1.36 14.47 6.44
CA ASP A 196 1.26 14.12 7.86
C ASP A 196 1.18 15.38 8.74
N HIS A 197 0.38 15.33 9.79
CA HIS A 197 0.38 16.37 10.80
C HIS A 197 1.70 16.37 11.56
N VAL A 198 2.52 17.38 11.30
CA VAL A 198 3.81 17.53 11.98
C VAL A 198 3.58 18.17 13.34
N PRO A 199 3.92 17.50 14.47
CA PRO A 199 3.80 18.09 15.79
C PRO A 199 4.55 19.40 15.94
N THR A 200 4.01 20.31 16.74
CA THR A 200 4.62 21.60 17.07
C THR A 200 6.07 21.41 17.54
N GLY A 201 6.98 22.22 17.03
CA GLY A 201 8.40 22.18 17.38
C GLY A 201 9.25 21.21 16.55
N LEU A 202 8.64 20.40 15.66
CA LEU A 202 9.41 19.60 14.70
C LEU A 202 9.59 20.38 13.38
N ASP A 203 10.81 20.32 12.83
CA ASP A 203 11.09 20.81 11.48
C ASP A 203 10.37 19.93 10.45
N PRO A 204 9.43 20.47 9.65
CA PRO A 204 8.71 19.71 8.64
C PRO A 204 9.64 18.97 7.66
N LYS A 205 10.76 19.58 7.25
CA LYS A 205 11.73 18.95 6.35
C LYS A 205 12.40 17.71 6.94
N LYS A 206 12.47 17.62 8.28
CA LYS A 206 13.01 16.45 8.99
C LYS A 206 11.96 15.42 9.32
N ALA A 207 10.70 15.79 9.36
CA ALA A 207 9.56 14.94 9.75
C ALA A 207 8.82 14.38 8.54
N MET A 208 8.66 15.17 7.48
CA MET A 208 7.88 14.84 6.30
C MET A 208 8.40 13.60 5.56
N ILE A 209 7.49 12.78 5.10
CA ILE A 209 7.78 11.64 4.23
C ILE A 209 7.57 12.06 2.78
N ALA A 210 8.68 12.20 2.05
CA ALA A 210 8.66 12.30 0.60
C ALA A 210 9.61 11.27 0.01
N ARG A 211 9.14 10.52 -0.99
CA ARG A 211 9.90 9.43 -1.61
C ARG A 211 9.88 9.56 -3.12
N SER A 212 11.06 9.54 -3.70
CA SER A 212 11.25 9.53 -5.14
C SER A 212 11.57 8.12 -5.61
N VAL A 213 10.94 7.70 -6.69
CA VAL A 213 11.21 6.45 -7.40
C VAL A 213 11.45 6.78 -8.88
N PRO A 214 12.13 5.92 -9.66
CA PRO A 214 12.29 6.15 -11.10
C PRO A 214 10.94 6.44 -11.78
N LYS A 215 10.91 7.44 -12.65
CA LYS A 215 9.68 7.90 -13.34
C LYS A 215 8.84 6.74 -13.90
N LYS A 216 9.48 5.76 -14.53
CA LYS A 216 8.79 4.62 -15.16
C LYS A 216 7.82 3.87 -14.25
N VAL A 217 8.02 3.94 -12.92
CA VAL A 217 7.20 3.26 -11.90
C VAL A 217 5.75 3.77 -11.90
N TYR A 218 5.47 4.98 -12.41
CA TYR A 218 4.09 5.49 -12.48
C TYR A 218 3.15 4.60 -13.28
N LYS A 219 3.67 3.76 -14.21
CA LYS A 219 2.87 2.85 -15.03
C LYS A 219 2.22 1.75 -14.22
N ASP A 220 2.85 1.35 -13.12
CA ASP A 220 2.41 0.26 -12.25
C ASP A 220 1.91 0.77 -10.89
N ALA A 221 2.10 2.07 -10.59
CA ALA A 221 1.70 2.69 -9.35
C ALA A 221 0.19 3.00 -9.30
N MET A 222 -0.34 3.13 -8.09
CA MET A 222 -1.76 3.41 -7.83
C MET A 222 -1.92 4.43 -6.71
N LEU A 223 -2.94 5.27 -6.81
CA LEU A 223 -3.48 6.08 -5.71
C LEU A 223 -4.63 5.31 -5.07
N ALA A 224 -4.35 4.63 -3.96
CA ALA A 224 -5.28 3.72 -3.31
C ALA A 224 -6.09 4.42 -2.21
N TRP A 225 -7.39 4.15 -2.16
CA TRP A 225 -8.32 4.61 -1.12
C TRP A 225 -9.01 3.48 -0.36
N GLU A 226 -8.85 2.20 -0.81
CA GLU A 226 -9.31 1.03 -0.08
C GLU A 226 -8.18 0.02 0.13
N MET A 227 -8.30 -0.72 1.22
CA MET A 227 -7.40 -1.77 1.66
C MET A 227 -8.24 -3.00 2.04
N ASN A 228 -8.12 -4.09 1.28
CA ASN A 228 -8.93 -5.30 1.43
C ASN A 228 -10.46 -5.01 1.42
N GLY A 229 -10.91 -4.15 0.47
CA GLY A 229 -12.33 -3.85 0.26
C GLY A 229 -12.97 -2.86 1.24
N VAL A 230 -12.20 -2.25 2.15
CA VAL A 230 -12.68 -1.19 3.05
C VAL A 230 -11.83 0.07 2.90
N PRO A 231 -12.33 1.26 3.26
CA PRO A 231 -11.54 2.49 3.23
C PRO A 231 -10.21 2.31 3.96
N VAL A 232 -9.10 2.80 3.39
CA VAL A 232 -7.78 2.70 4.03
C VAL A 232 -7.85 3.30 5.43
N PRO A 233 -7.59 2.52 6.50
CA PRO A 233 -7.57 3.04 7.86
C PRO A 233 -6.53 4.16 8.03
N ASN A 234 -6.78 5.13 8.92
CA ASN A 234 -5.85 6.24 9.18
C ASN A 234 -4.46 5.73 9.55
N SER A 235 -4.37 4.70 10.40
CA SER A 235 -3.12 4.06 10.80
C SER A 235 -2.33 3.44 9.63
N HIS A 236 -3.02 3.12 8.53
CA HIS A 236 -2.43 2.63 7.28
C HIS A 236 -2.28 3.72 6.21
N GLY A 237 -2.56 4.99 6.54
CA GLY A 237 -2.32 6.14 5.66
C GLY A 237 -3.50 6.58 4.83
N GLY A 238 -4.74 6.23 5.25
CA GLY A 238 -5.95 6.80 4.65
C GLY A 238 -6.07 8.31 4.89
N PRO A 239 -6.87 9.02 4.08
CA PRO A 239 -7.81 8.50 3.09
C PRO A 239 -7.21 8.12 1.73
N LEU A 240 -5.98 8.55 1.42
CA LEU A 240 -5.31 8.28 0.15
C LEU A 240 -3.86 7.87 0.38
N ARG A 241 -3.44 6.79 -0.25
CA ARG A 241 -2.09 6.24 -0.14
C ARG A 241 -1.48 5.99 -1.51
N MET A 242 -0.20 6.31 -1.70
CA MET A 242 0.56 5.83 -2.85
C MET A 242 0.86 4.35 -2.68
N ILE A 243 0.63 3.56 -3.72
CA ILE A 243 1.08 2.17 -3.82
C ILE A 243 2.05 2.06 -5.00
N THR A 244 3.26 1.60 -4.69
CA THR A 244 4.35 1.37 -5.64
C THR A 244 4.76 -0.09 -5.56
N PRO A 245 4.19 -0.98 -6.39
CA PRO A 245 4.50 -2.41 -6.38
C PRO A 245 6.00 -2.68 -6.52
N GLY A 246 6.51 -3.66 -5.77
CA GLY A 246 7.93 -4.02 -5.78
C GLY A 246 8.84 -3.11 -4.94
N TYR A 247 8.32 -2.04 -4.33
CA TYR A 247 9.06 -1.14 -3.45
C TYR A 247 8.69 -1.34 -1.98
N PHE A 248 9.65 -1.08 -1.09
CA PHE A 248 9.42 -1.14 0.35
C PHE A 248 8.34 -0.17 0.83
N GLY A 249 7.72 -0.48 1.97
CA GLY A 249 6.60 0.26 2.55
C GLY A 249 6.80 1.76 2.69
N ILE A 250 8.04 2.24 2.86
CA ILE A 250 8.34 3.68 2.92
C ILE A 250 8.03 4.40 1.60
N ASN A 251 8.15 3.72 0.46
CA ASN A 251 7.84 4.28 -0.86
C ASN A 251 6.33 4.25 -1.15
N ASN A 252 5.57 3.51 -0.36
CA ASN A 252 4.11 3.47 -0.39
C ASN A 252 3.57 4.54 0.57
N VAL A 253 3.73 5.81 0.17
CA VAL A 253 3.55 6.99 1.04
C VAL A 253 2.12 7.10 1.57
N LYS A 254 1.99 7.26 2.89
CA LYS A 254 0.74 7.45 3.62
C LYS A 254 0.25 8.90 3.50
N HIS A 255 -1.06 9.11 3.74
CA HIS A 255 -1.67 10.44 3.77
C HIS A 255 -1.21 11.30 2.58
N LEU A 256 -1.30 10.72 1.39
CA LEU A 256 -0.76 11.29 0.17
C LEU A 256 -1.41 12.65 -0.15
N GLY A 257 -0.59 13.71 -0.27
CA GLY A 257 -1.05 15.05 -0.62
C GLY A 257 -0.42 15.60 -1.89
N LYS A 258 0.69 15.01 -2.36
CA LYS A 258 1.31 15.44 -3.62
C LYS A 258 2.00 14.28 -4.35
N VAL A 259 1.91 14.32 -5.68
CA VAL A 259 2.77 13.56 -6.59
C VAL A 259 3.37 14.53 -7.59
N ALA A 260 4.69 14.54 -7.69
CA ALA A 260 5.41 15.39 -8.63
C ALA A 260 6.36 14.60 -9.52
N PHE A 261 6.41 14.92 -10.80
CA PHE A 261 7.43 14.42 -11.71
C PHE A 261 8.59 15.42 -11.76
N THR A 262 9.78 15.00 -11.35
CA THR A 262 10.93 15.85 -11.08
C THR A 262 12.20 15.35 -11.76
N SER A 263 13.14 16.26 -12.03
CA SER A 263 14.47 15.90 -12.55
C SER A 263 15.43 15.43 -11.44
N GLN A 264 15.13 15.75 -10.18
CA GLN A 264 15.93 15.39 -9.02
C GLN A 264 15.08 14.69 -7.96
N GLU A 265 15.73 13.86 -7.15
CA GLU A 265 15.11 13.24 -5.98
C GLU A 265 14.77 14.28 -4.90
N SER A 266 13.76 13.97 -4.10
CA SER A 266 13.41 14.78 -2.93
C SER A 266 14.59 14.98 -1.99
N SER A 267 14.76 16.21 -1.49
CA SER A 267 15.83 16.57 -0.56
C SER A 267 15.54 16.26 0.91
N VAL A 268 14.34 15.74 1.23
CA VAL A 268 13.98 15.47 2.63
C VAL A 268 14.81 14.36 3.25
N LYS A 269 14.92 14.38 4.59
CA LYS A 269 15.72 13.46 5.37
C LYS A 269 15.47 11.98 5.03
N TYR A 270 14.21 11.61 4.89
CA TYR A 270 13.83 10.21 4.64
C TYR A 270 14.14 9.72 3.23
N MET A 271 14.48 10.61 2.29
CA MET A 271 15.04 10.24 1.00
C MET A 271 16.56 10.12 1.07
N LYS A 272 17.26 11.16 1.56
CA LYS A 272 18.72 11.26 1.47
C LYS A 272 19.52 10.55 2.57
N LYS A 273 18.98 10.43 3.80
CA LYS A 273 19.79 9.99 4.96
C LYS A 273 19.33 8.71 5.64
N SER A 274 18.04 8.38 5.56
CA SER A 274 17.48 7.31 6.40
C SER A 274 17.25 5.99 5.66
N TYR A 275 17.18 6.04 4.34
CA TYR A 275 16.90 4.91 3.45
C TYR A 275 17.81 4.92 2.23
N ASP A 276 18.92 5.67 2.30
CA ASP A 276 19.96 5.61 1.29
C ASP A 276 20.63 4.25 1.37
N SER A 277 20.49 3.47 0.32
CA SER A 277 21.09 2.14 0.19
C SER A 277 22.49 2.23 -0.40
N LYS A 278 23.23 3.31 -0.15
CA LYS A 278 24.67 3.31 -0.43
C LYS A 278 25.29 2.27 0.48
N ILE A 279 25.46 1.10 -0.09
CA ILE A 279 26.33 0.07 0.43
C ILE A 279 27.73 0.68 0.33
N SER A 280 28.28 1.12 1.45
CA SER A 280 29.70 1.43 1.59
C SER A 280 30.49 0.13 1.68
#